data_4b8bfff4aa92721488d2a5c6f3b493ce
#
_entry.id   4b8bfff4aa92721488d2a5c6f3b493ce
#
_cell.length_a   1.000
_cell.length_b   1.000
_cell.length_c   1.000
_cell.angle_alpha   90.00
_cell.angle_beta   90.00
_cell.angle_gamma   90.00
#
_symmetry.space_group_name_H-M   'P 1'
#
loop_
_entity.id
_entity.type
_entity.pdbx_description
1 polymer ?
#
loop_
_entity_poly.entity_id
_entity_poly.type
_entity_poly.pdbx_seq_one_letter_code
_entity_poly.pdbx_strand_id
1 'polypeptide(L)'
;MKNIAKTCFGLLTLMMCLTLGACSDFEPEGTPEVPSLAKVSDLKATVNGHDIDLSWVLPNAAGIEGVVVTHNAKSSSAVELGADATTYTVKGQPMEEEHLYTVKVKYEGGYVSEGVSVKAVLPHEDLAGVTGLTASVSGRTVTLKWTLPAAKGITAISISRADEAGETTLAATATSCELKGQPMDRELVYIVKAVYDNYYPSSGTEVKVTVPFITPKMGYLMTAATIADLPDDDERAAASWFIAQENAELIQPSQLASLDADIYPVLWILVDRVGLPLGWQNLPSAISSPEAIEALKQYSANGGSLYLSNMATQLTVPLGIVPENMAPTVYGNGDGGFGTDVWLINAYLGWDFRNGSDQGFYDRTGHAIFKDITFEDPNGYGFVGIPLIGPGQREDHNCLWDCNIYGRGSYPDVIRNFEVTTNSMVLATWGHVRDHCVAGLVEFYGNAEHGKCIANGFAAYEWNQNTGANPYQHNIEQLTKNILDYLK
;
A
#
# COMPACT_ATOMS: atom_id res chain seq x y z
N MET A 1 7.60 -17.08 -32.19
CA MET A 1 8.58 -16.84 -33.27
C MET A 1 9.34 -15.56 -32.94
N LYS A 2 10.59 -15.74 -32.54
CA LYS A 2 11.82 -15.07 -33.01
C LYS A 2 11.75 -13.52 -32.96
N ASN A 3 12.68 -12.77 -32.35
CA ASN A 3 14.11 -12.91 -32.24
C ASN A 3 14.71 -12.03 -31.13
N ILE A 4 15.69 -12.60 -30.52
CA ILE A 4 16.79 -12.16 -29.71
C ILE A 4 17.68 -11.16 -30.50
N ALA A 5 18.12 -10.07 -29.88
CA ALA A 5 19.28 -9.31 -30.30
C ALA A 5 20.30 -9.27 -29.16
N LYS A 6 21.38 -10.01 -29.34
CA LYS A 6 22.63 -9.94 -28.57
C LYS A 6 23.48 -8.84 -29.14
N THR A 7 24.02 -7.95 -28.33
CA THR A 7 25.08 -7.02 -28.72
C THR A 7 26.40 -7.49 -28.10
N CYS A 8 27.30 -7.97 -28.93
CA CYS A 8 28.68 -8.29 -28.59
C CYS A 8 29.54 -7.01 -28.52
N PHE A 9 30.33 -6.86 -27.48
CA PHE A 9 31.43 -5.91 -27.42
C PHE A 9 32.68 -6.55 -28.04
N GLY A 10 33.14 -5.95 -29.11
CA GLY A 10 34.36 -6.37 -29.81
C GLY A 10 35.63 -5.80 -29.20
N LEU A 11 36.57 -6.68 -28.94
CA LEU A 11 37.94 -6.40 -28.53
C LEU A 11 38.72 -5.91 -29.75
N LEU A 12 39.27 -4.70 -29.72
CA LEU A 12 40.13 -4.17 -30.77
C LEU A 12 41.61 -4.43 -30.39
N THR A 13 42.21 -5.46 -30.98
CA THR A 13 43.61 -5.75 -30.88
C THR A 13 44.36 -4.97 -32.00
N LEU A 14 45.17 -4.00 -31.64
CA LEU A 14 46.01 -3.32 -32.59
C LEU A 14 47.40 -3.98 -32.64
N MET A 15 47.67 -4.67 -33.71
CA MET A 15 48.94 -5.28 -34.05
C MET A 15 49.75 -4.26 -34.91
N MET A 16 50.89 -3.81 -34.41
CA MET A 16 51.80 -2.97 -35.18
C MET A 16 53.15 -3.66 -35.36
N CYS A 17 53.49 -3.89 -36.62
CA CYS A 17 54.67 -4.58 -37.08
C CYS A 17 55.96 -3.77 -36.87
N LEU A 18 57.01 -4.53 -36.66
CA LEU A 18 58.42 -4.17 -36.57
C LEU A 18 58.97 -3.44 -37.79
N THR A 19 59.83 -2.49 -37.52
CA THR A 19 60.98 -2.24 -38.37
C THR A 19 62.28 -2.19 -37.56
N LEU A 20 63.21 -3.03 -37.91
CA LEU A 20 64.53 -3.16 -37.34
C LEU A 20 65.42 -1.94 -37.76
N GLY A 21 66.04 -1.33 -36.79
CA GLY A 21 67.16 -0.42 -36.95
C GLY A 21 68.11 -0.57 -35.80
N ALA A 22 69.36 -0.97 -36.17
CA ALA A 22 70.40 -1.37 -35.22
C ALA A 22 71.12 -0.21 -34.55
N CYS A 23 71.79 -0.55 -33.47
CA CYS A 23 72.92 0.06 -32.75
C CYS A 23 72.63 1.07 -31.64
N SER A 24 72.85 0.64 -30.43
CA SER A 24 74.02 0.92 -29.60
C SER A 24 73.69 0.48 -28.14
N ASP A 25 74.71 -0.01 -27.52
CA ASP A 25 74.74 -0.48 -26.14
C ASP A 25 74.12 0.55 -25.16
N PHE A 26 72.90 0.28 -24.75
CA PHE A 26 72.32 0.89 -23.55
C PHE A 26 72.11 -0.26 -22.55
N GLU A 27 73.03 -0.36 -21.61
CA GLU A 27 72.73 -1.13 -20.42
C GLU A 27 71.46 -0.54 -19.80
N PRO A 28 70.43 -1.34 -19.48
CA PRO A 28 69.29 -0.82 -18.73
C PRO A 28 69.83 -0.42 -17.34
N GLU A 29 69.83 0.90 -17.09
CA GLU A 29 69.93 1.39 -15.72
C GLU A 29 68.88 0.63 -14.92
N GLY A 30 69.34 -0.03 -13.84
CA GLY A 30 68.45 -0.85 -12.98
C GLY A 30 67.22 -0.05 -12.66
N THR A 31 66.05 -0.69 -12.82
CA THR A 31 64.81 -0.17 -12.29
C THR A 31 65.08 0.38 -10.90
N PRO A 32 64.82 1.66 -10.60
CA PRO A 32 65.09 2.20 -9.28
C PRO A 32 64.34 1.32 -8.29
N GLU A 33 65.06 0.65 -7.41
CA GLU A 33 64.46 -0.05 -6.26
C GLU A 33 63.64 1.02 -5.54
N VAL A 34 62.32 0.90 -5.57
CA VAL A 34 61.46 1.71 -4.73
C VAL A 34 61.86 1.37 -3.30
N PRO A 35 62.40 2.31 -2.51
CA PRO A 35 62.86 1.98 -1.15
C PRO A 35 61.70 1.36 -0.40
N SER A 36 61.89 0.18 0.14
CA SER A 36 60.89 -0.51 0.97
C SER A 36 60.64 0.37 2.19
N LEU A 37 59.46 1.04 2.23
CA LEU A 37 59.09 1.87 3.33
C LEU A 37 58.87 1.01 4.58
N ALA A 38 59.45 1.46 5.71
CA ALA A 38 59.34 0.72 6.99
C ALA A 38 57.87 0.62 7.40
N LYS A 39 57.45 -0.55 7.82
CA LYS A 39 56.07 -0.86 8.22
C LYS A 39 55.96 -1.02 9.73
N VAL A 40 54.74 -1.04 10.27
CA VAL A 40 54.49 -1.35 11.67
C VAL A 40 54.99 -2.76 12.04
N SER A 41 55.33 -2.97 13.29
CA SER A 41 55.62 -4.31 13.84
C SER A 41 54.70 -4.63 15.02
N ASP A 42 54.68 -5.88 15.45
CA ASP A 42 53.95 -6.38 16.62
C ASP A 42 52.44 -6.03 16.60
N LEU A 43 51.84 -5.98 15.42
CA LEU A 43 50.40 -5.75 15.28
C LEU A 43 49.64 -6.88 15.98
N LYS A 44 48.78 -6.48 16.91
CA LYS A 44 47.89 -7.37 17.67
C LYS A 44 46.47 -6.86 17.60
N ALA A 45 45.53 -7.80 17.64
CA ALA A 45 44.11 -7.55 17.82
C ALA A 45 43.63 -8.24 19.10
N THR A 46 42.98 -7.52 19.97
CA THR A 46 42.39 -8.04 21.20
C THR A 46 40.91 -7.79 21.20
N VAL A 47 40.13 -8.83 21.41
CA VAL A 47 38.69 -8.71 21.54
C VAL A 47 38.35 -8.15 22.93
N ASN A 48 37.53 -7.09 22.96
CA ASN A 48 37.07 -6.41 24.16
C ASN A 48 35.54 -6.18 24.05
N GLY A 49 34.74 -7.15 24.52
CA GLY A 49 33.32 -7.20 24.27
C GLY A 49 33.02 -7.26 22.75
N HIS A 50 32.26 -6.31 22.25
CA HIS A 50 31.94 -6.18 20.80
C HIS A 50 32.96 -5.32 20.05
N ASP A 51 34.01 -4.85 20.69
CA ASP A 51 35.05 -4.02 20.08
C ASP A 51 36.30 -4.85 19.83
N ILE A 52 37.14 -4.42 18.89
CA ILE A 52 38.46 -4.96 18.64
C ILE A 52 39.51 -3.88 18.87
N ASP A 53 40.31 -4.06 19.87
CA ASP A 53 41.44 -3.18 20.17
C ASP A 53 42.67 -3.61 19.38
N LEU A 54 43.10 -2.76 18.45
CA LEU A 54 44.35 -2.93 17.70
C LEU A 54 45.50 -2.21 18.38
N SER A 55 46.68 -2.84 18.42
CA SER A 55 47.92 -2.24 18.91
C SER A 55 49.09 -2.63 18.04
N TRP A 56 50.06 -1.75 17.85
CA TRP A 56 51.23 -1.95 17.03
C TRP A 56 52.43 -1.10 17.52
N VAL A 57 53.60 -1.40 17.01
CA VAL A 57 54.80 -0.60 17.22
C VAL A 57 55.15 0.13 15.93
N LEU A 58 55.33 1.45 16.01
CA LEU A 58 55.77 2.26 14.87
C LEU A 58 57.24 1.98 14.52
N PRO A 59 57.63 2.02 13.23
CA PRO A 59 59.03 1.91 12.83
C PRO A 59 59.82 3.14 13.29
N ASN A 60 61.10 2.93 13.59
CA ASN A 60 62.03 4.04 13.84
C ASN A 60 62.49 4.64 12.50
N ALA A 61 61.62 5.47 11.88
CA ALA A 61 61.85 6.08 10.58
C ALA A 61 61.43 7.54 10.60
N ALA A 62 62.10 8.39 9.85
CA ALA A 62 61.74 9.80 9.69
C ALA A 62 60.61 9.96 8.65
N GLY A 63 59.90 11.09 8.73
CA GLY A 63 58.88 11.45 7.73
C GLY A 63 57.54 10.72 7.85
N ILE A 64 57.21 10.17 9.02
CA ILE A 64 55.89 9.58 9.30
C ILE A 64 54.87 10.72 9.43
N GLU A 65 53.84 10.73 8.58
CA GLU A 65 52.72 11.68 8.62
C GLU A 65 51.46 11.10 9.29
N GLY A 66 51.32 9.76 9.30
CA GLY A 66 50.14 9.11 9.89
C GLY A 66 50.15 7.60 9.77
N VAL A 67 49.10 7.01 10.28
CA VAL A 67 48.83 5.57 10.19
C VAL A 67 47.47 5.35 9.58
N VAL A 68 47.36 4.39 8.65
CA VAL A 68 46.13 4.03 7.99
C VAL A 68 45.69 2.66 8.41
N VAL A 69 44.50 2.53 8.96
CA VAL A 69 43.91 1.25 9.36
C VAL A 69 42.78 0.93 8.37
N THR A 70 42.76 -0.26 7.79
CA THR A 70 41.69 -0.75 6.92
C THR A 70 41.10 -2.03 7.46
N HIS A 71 39.80 -2.23 7.23
CA HIS A 71 39.04 -3.42 7.59
C HIS A 71 38.61 -4.19 6.34
N ASN A 72 38.85 -5.50 6.31
CA ASN A 72 38.52 -6.41 5.20
C ASN A 72 39.03 -5.93 3.84
N ALA A 73 40.19 -5.28 3.78
CA ALA A 73 40.81 -4.72 2.59
C ALA A 73 39.95 -3.72 1.78
N LYS A 74 38.87 -3.16 2.39
CA LYS A 74 38.01 -2.16 1.74
C LYS A 74 38.60 -0.76 1.95
N SER A 75 38.94 -0.05 0.88
CA SER A 75 39.40 1.34 0.95
C SER A 75 38.37 2.29 1.55
N SER A 76 37.06 1.97 1.44
CA SER A 76 35.96 2.72 2.05
C SER A 76 35.92 2.65 3.57
N SER A 77 36.65 1.70 4.18
CA SER A 77 36.79 1.55 5.63
C SER A 77 38.14 2.06 6.17
N ALA A 78 38.89 2.80 5.35
CA ALA A 78 40.19 3.34 5.77
C ALA A 78 40.01 4.45 6.80
N VAL A 79 40.67 4.32 7.94
CA VAL A 79 40.75 5.34 8.98
C VAL A 79 42.17 5.86 9.04
N GLU A 80 42.36 7.18 8.88
CA GLU A 80 43.64 7.86 9.02
C GLU A 80 43.80 8.33 10.47
N LEU A 81 44.93 7.95 11.09
CA LEU A 81 45.32 8.29 12.43
C LEU A 81 46.56 9.20 12.43
N GLY A 82 46.82 9.85 13.53
CA GLY A 82 48.02 10.69 13.70
C GLY A 82 49.32 9.91 13.57
N ALA A 83 50.43 10.66 13.36
CA ALA A 83 51.78 10.10 13.10
C ALA A 83 52.35 9.27 14.27
N ASP A 84 51.86 9.50 15.48
CA ASP A 84 52.28 8.85 16.75
C ASP A 84 51.29 7.76 17.21
N ALA A 85 50.25 7.47 16.40
CA ALA A 85 49.24 6.48 16.78
C ALA A 85 49.81 5.06 16.85
N THR A 86 49.62 4.41 17.97
CA THR A 86 50.08 3.01 18.24
C THR A 86 48.91 2.09 18.59
N THR A 87 47.69 2.64 18.68
CA THR A 87 46.48 1.88 19.01
C THR A 87 45.30 2.44 18.25
N TYR A 88 44.29 1.58 18.02
CA TYR A 88 42.98 1.97 17.49
C TYR A 88 41.90 0.97 17.90
N THR A 89 40.78 1.44 18.42
CA THR A 89 39.63 0.59 18.73
C THR A 89 38.61 0.62 17.61
N VAL A 90 38.35 -0.52 17.00
CA VAL A 90 37.30 -0.71 16.02
C VAL A 90 36.03 -1.11 16.75
N LYS A 91 35.03 -0.23 16.74
CA LYS A 91 33.76 -0.38 17.46
C LYS A 91 32.83 -1.34 16.76
N GLY A 92 32.08 -2.11 17.56
CA GLY A 92 30.87 -2.80 17.12
C GLY A 92 31.04 -3.82 16.01
N GLN A 93 31.91 -4.78 16.18
CA GLN A 93 32.17 -5.77 15.14
C GLN A 93 31.22 -6.97 15.24
N PRO A 94 30.75 -7.55 14.10
CA PRO A 94 29.96 -8.76 14.07
C PRO A 94 30.64 -9.95 14.81
N MET A 95 29.81 -10.73 15.55
CA MET A 95 30.27 -11.98 16.17
C MET A 95 30.35 -13.09 15.11
N GLU A 96 31.17 -14.10 15.40
CA GLU A 96 31.34 -15.31 14.57
C GLU A 96 31.85 -15.07 13.14
N GLU A 97 32.22 -13.83 12.81
CA GLU A 97 32.86 -13.48 11.54
C GLU A 97 34.33 -13.24 11.69
N GLU A 98 35.14 -13.60 10.69
CA GLU A 98 36.57 -13.29 10.64
C GLU A 98 36.77 -11.85 10.14
N HIS A 99 37.36 -11.02 10.99
CA HIS A 99 37.71 -9.64 10.70
C HIS A 99 39.20 -9.54 10.38
N LEU A 100 39.56 -9.05 9.21
CA LEU A 100 40.93 -8.81 8.79
C LEU A 100 41.26 -7.31 8.87
N TYR A 101 42.17 -6.92 9.75
CA TYR A 101 42.65 -5.55 9.87
C TYR A 101 44.06 -5.43 9.28
N THR A 102 44.27 -4.35 8.51
CA THR A 102 45.57 -4.05 7.91
C THR A 102 45.97 -2.65 8.32
N VAL A 103 47.20 -2.53 8.86
CA VAL A 103 47.77 -1.27 9.31
C VAL A 103 48.95 -0.92 8.41
N LYS A 104 48.98 0.33 7.92
CA LYS A 104 50.01 0.89 7.05
C LYS A 104 50.54 2.19 7.65
N VAL A 105 51.79 2.50 7.41
CA VAL A 105 52.38 3.82 7.75
C VAL A 105 52.31 4.72 6.55
N LYS A 106 51.83 5.95 6.74
CA LYS A 106 51.85 7.02 5.75
C LYS A 106 53.03 7.93 5.97
N TYR A 107 53.77 8.18 4.92
CA TYR A 107 54.99 8.99 4.90
C TYR A 107 54.80 10.28 4.11
N GLU A 108 55.70 11.23 4.32
CA GLU A 108 55.77 12.49 3.57
C GLU A 108 55.71 12.23 2.06
N GLY A 109 55.00 13.10 1.33
CA GLY A 109 54.75 12.92 -0.09
C GLY A 109 53.62 11.95 -0.43
N GLY A 110 52.85 11.46 0.55
CA GLY A 110 51.70 10.59 0.35
C GLY A 110 52.05 9.12 0.13
N TYR A 111 53.29 8.70 0.32
CA TYR A 111 53.70 7.32 0.21
C TYR A 111 53.19 6.48 1.35
N VAL A 112 52.85 5.20 1.11
CA VAL A 112 52.30 4.30 2.13
C VAL A 112 53.12 3.01 2.15
N SER A 113 53.45 2.53 3.35
CA SER A 113 54.18 1.26 3.53
C SER A 113 53.32 0.06 3.06
N GLU A 114 53.97 -1.09 2.91
CA GLU A 114 53.25 -2.36 2.88
C GLU A 114 52.41 -2.51 4.16
N GLY A 115 51.25 -3.15 4.05
CA GLY A 115 50.36 -3.39 5.16
C GLY A 115 50.83 -4.59 6.00
N VAL A 116 50.69 -4.47 7.31
CA VAL A 116 50.75 -5.62 8.24
C VAL A 116 49.32 -5.95 8.64
N SER A 117 48.94 -7.21 8.58
CA SER A 117 47.56 -7.64 8.81
C SER A 117 47.46 -8.57 10.02
N VAL A 118 46.33 -8.46 10.71
CA VAL A 118 45.94 -9.34 11.81
C VAL A 118 44.49 -9.74 11.67
N LYS A 119 44.15 -10.95 12.07
CA LYS A 119 42.82 -11.48 12.10
C LYS A 119 42.27 -11.50 13.52
N ALA A 120 40.97 -11.25 13.67
CA ALA A 120 40.25 -11.42 14.91
C ALA A 120 38.89 -12.03 14.64
N VAL A 121 38.39 -12.84 15.57
CA VAL A 121 37.00 -13.37 15.56
C VAL A 121 36.42 -13.08 16.94
N LEU A 122 35.25 -12.43 16.96
CA LEU A 122 34.51 -12.26 18.19
C LEU A 122 33.77 -13.57 18.50
N PRO A 123 33.92 -14.09 19.76
CA PRO A 123 33.19 -15.28 20.14
C PRO A 123 31.67 -15.00 20.20
N HIS A 124 30.89 -16.06 20.07
CA HIS A 124 29.44 -15.99 20.33
C HIS A 124 29.20 -15.58 21.80
N GLU A 125 28.29 -14.67 22.02
CA GLU A 125 27.80 -14.25 23.32
C GLU A 125 26.31 -14.51 23.44
N ASP A 126 25.88 -15.21 24.50
CA ASP A 126 24.47 -15.45 24.81
C ASP A 126 23.83 -14.18 25.39
N LEU A 127 23.29 -13.34 24.49
CA LEU A 127 22.58 -12.15 24.89
C LEU A 127 21.16 -12.51 25.40
N ALA A 128 20.74 -11.90 26.51
CA ALA A 128 19.47 -12.18 27.13
C ALA A 128 18.30 -11.84 26.18
N GLY A 129 17.45 -12.80 25.87
CA GLY A 129 16.26 -12.65 25.05
C GLY A 129 15.05 -12.16 25.86
N VAL A 130 13.97 -11.86 25.14
CA VAL A 130 12.66 -11.60 25.76
C VAL A 130 12.13 -12.87 26.43
N THR A 131 11.29 -12.71 27.46
CA THR A 131 10.68 -13.82 28.19
C THR A 131 9.16 -13.67 28.23
N GLY A 132 8.43 -14.74 28.58
CA GLY A 132 6.99 -14.70 28.71
C GLY A 132 6.26 -14.33 27.40
N LEU A 133 6.85 -14.63 26.23
CA LEU A 133 6.23 -14.36 24.94
C LEU A 133 4.94 -15.14 24.80
N THR A 134 3.86 -14.41 24.51
CA THR A 134 2.51 -14.95 24.26
C THR A 134 1.93 -14.37 23.00
N ALA A 135 1.03 -15.09 22.36
CA ALA A 135 0.26 -14.62 21.20
C ALA A 135 -1.23 -14.78 21.48
N SER A 136 -2.02 -13.80 21.07
CA SER A 136 -3.49 -13.87 21.06
C SER A 136 -4.00 -13.45 19.67
N VAL A 137 -5.18 -13.96 19.27
CA VAL A 137 -5.77 -13.72 17.96
C VAL A 137 -7.12 -13.04 18.13
N SER A 138 -7.35 -12.00 17.33
CA SER A 138 -8.66 -11.36 17.16
C SER A 138 -8.83 -11.04 15.67
N GLY A 139 -9.84 -11.65 15.01
CA GLY A 139 -9.92 -11.58 13.55
C GLY A 139 -8.65 -12.13 12.89
N ARG A 140 -8.06 -11.39 12.00
CA ARG A 140 -6.75 -11.68 11.39
C ARG A 140 -5.58 -10.93 12.04
N THR A 141 -5.82 -10.31 13.20
CA THR A 141 -4.78 -9.63 13.98
C THR A 141 -4.19 -10.55 15.02
N VAL A 142 -2.87 -10.73 15.00
CA VAL A 142 -2.10 -11.41 16.04
C VAL A 142 -1.47 -10.37 16.94
N THR A 143 -1.79 -10.41 18.24
CA THR A 143 -1.16 -9.56 19.24
C THR A 143 -0.11 -10.37 20.01
N LEU A 144 1.15 -9.97 19.88
CA LEU A 144 2.28 -10.52 20.65
C LEU A 144 2.51 -9.69 21.90
N LYS A 145 2.81 -10.34 23.05
CA LYS A 145 3.22 -9.69 24.30
C LYS A 145 4.39 -10.44 24.91
N TRP A 146 5.31 -9.69 25.51
CA TRP A 146 6.55 -10.24 26.12
C TRP A 146 7.03 -9.38 27.27
N THR A 147 7.98 -9.92 28.03
CA THR A 147 8.71 -9.21 29.08
C THR A 147 10.13 -8.96 28.57
N LEU A 148 10.60 -7.72 28.72
CA LEU A 148 11.96 -7.35 28.38
C LEU A 148 12.97 -7.99 29.36
N PRO A 149 14.18 -8.37 28.87
CA PRO A 149 15.26 -8.82 29.77
C PRO A 149 15.75 -7.65 30.63
N ALA A 150 16.20 -7.98 31.85
CA ALA A 150 16.76 -6.99 32.78
C ALA A 150 18.16 -6.49 32.38
N ALA A 151 18.60 -6.77 31.15
CA ALA A 151 19.92 -6.41 30.63
C ALA A 151 19.95 -4.93 30.19
N LYS A 152 21.17 -4.34 30.25
CA LYS A 152 21.43 -3.00 29.70
C LYS A 152 21.84 -3.10 28.23
N GLY A 153 21.69 -1.99 27.48
CA GLY A 153 22.19 -1.89 26.11
C GLY A 153 21.20 -2.37 25.04
N ILE A 154 19.93 -2.62 25.39
CA ILE A 154 18.89 -2.91 24.39
C ILE A 154 18.62 -1.63 23.59
N THR A 155 18.72 -1.71 22.28
CA THR A 155 18.50 -0.58 21.35
C THR A 155 17.21 -0.73 20.55
N ALA A 156 16.73 -1.97 20.34
CA ALA A 156 15.49 -2.26 19.63
C ALA A 156 14.94 -3.65 20.01
N ILE A 157 13.69 -3.89 19.62
CA ILE A 157 13.08 -5.23 19.56
C ILE A 157 12.84 -5.57 18.12
N SER A 158 13.23 -6.75 17.68
CA SER A 158 12.98 -7.27 16.34
C SER A 158 11.97 -8.41 16.39
N ILE A 159 11.01 -8.39 15.45
CA ILE A 159 10.00 -9.43 15.28
C ILE A 159 10.08 -9.94 13.85
N SER A 160 10.19 -11.25 13.69
CA SER A 160 10.10 -11.92 12.39
C SER A 160 9.05 -13.03 12.43
N ARG A 161 8.53 -13.39 11.27
CA ARG A 161 7.72 -14.59 11.07
C ARG A 161 8.53 -15.60 10.24
N ALA A 162 8.58 -16.85 10.69
CA ALA A 162 9.49 -17.86 10.13
C ALA A 162 9.26 -18.17 8.63
N ASP A 163 8.06 -17.91 8.12
CA ASP A 163 7.66 -18.18 6.73
C ASP A 163 7.68 -16.93 5.81
N GLU A 164 8.11 -15.78 6.34
CA GLU A 164 8.15 -14.50 5.61
C GLU A 164 9.53 -13.86 5.69
N ALA A 165 9.98 -13.27 4.59
CA ALA A 165 11.22 -12.51 4.59
C ALA A 165 10.99 -11.10 5.18
N GLY A 166 11.85 -10.69 6.10
CA GLY A 166 11.84 -9.38 6.71
C GLY A 166 11.60 -9.40 8.20
N GLU A 167 11.89 -8.28 8.84
CA GLU A 167 11.75 -8.08 10.28
C GLU A 167 11.04 -6.75 10.56
N THR A 168 10.16 -6.75 11.55
CA THR A 168 9.58 -5.52 12.10
C THR A 168 10.41 -5.07 13.29
N THR A 169 10.95 -3.85 13.21
CA THR A 169 11.77 -3.27 14.29
C THR A 169 10.93 -2.31 15.13
N LEU A 170 10.97 -2.49 16.44
CA LEU A 170 10.26 -1.68 17.42
C LEU A 170 11.23 -0.98 18.37
N ALA A 171 10.72 0.01 19.10
CA ALA A 171 11.49 0.68 20.16
C ALA A 171 11.98 -0.32 21.22
N ALA A 172 13.15 -0.04 21.82
CA ALA A 172 13.79 -0.87 22.86
C ALA A 172 12.89 -1.17 24.08
N THR A 173 11.89 -0.29 24.33
CA THR A 173 10.95 -0.40 25.44
C THR A 173 9.66 -1.12 25.10
N ALA A 174 9.49 -1.56 23.84
CA ALA A 174 8.27 -2.24 23.39
C ALA A 174 8.09 -3.59 24.13
N THR A 175 6.87 -3.84 24.60
CA THR A 175 6.48 -5.08 25.27
C THR A 175 5.30 -5.77 24.59
N SER A 176 4.82 -5.19 23.48
CA SER A 176 3.74 -5.77 22.66
C SER A 176 3.84 -5.28 21.22
N CYS A 177 3.21 -6.04 20.31
CA CYS A 177 3.03 -5.67 18.91
C CYS A 177 1.75 -6.27 18.37
N GLU A 178 1.01 -5.50 17.57
CA GLU A 178 -0.13 -5.98 16.79
C GLU A 178 0.27 -6.17 15.33
N LEU A 179 0.05 -7.36 14.82
CA LEU A 179 0.35 -7.76 13.45
C LEU A 179 -0.96 -8.05 12.73
N LYS A 180 -1.41 -7.11 11.89
CA LYS A 180 -2.68 -7.20 11.16
C LYS A 180 -2.58 -8.05 9.90
N GLY A 181 -3.72 -8.51 9.36
CA GLY A 181 -3.81 -9.18 8.07
C GLY A 181 -3.10 -10.54 8.01
N GLN A 182 -2.95 -11.23 9.13
CA GLN A 182 -2.18 -12.47 9.19
C GLN A 182 -2.85 -13.60 8.41
N PRO A 183 -2.06 -14.51 7.78
CA PRO A 183 -2.58 -15.67 7.07
C PRO A 183 -3.43 -16.57 7.97
N MET A 184 -4.56 -17.04 7.41
CA MET A 184 -5.49 -17.92 8.11
C MET A 184 -5.18 -19.40 7.87
N ASP A 185 -5.74 -20.26 8.73
CA ASP A 185 -5.83 -21.74 8.60
C ASP A 185 -4.46 -22.43 8.50
N ARG A 186 -3.43 -21.85 9.12
CA ARG A 186 -2.10 -22.47 9.26
C ARG A 186 -1.38 -21.99 10.51
N GLU A 187 -0.44 -22.82 11.01
CA GLU A 187 0.43 -22.44 12.11
C GLU A 187 1.41 -21.35 11.66
N LEU A 188 1.44 -20.24 12.39
CA LEU A 188 2.39 -19.14 12.22
C LEU A 188 3.37 -19.18 13.39
N VAL A 189 4.67 -19.06 13.09
CA VAL A 189 5.74 -19.04 14.08
C VAL A 189 6.35 -17.65 14.10
N TYR A 190 6.19 -16.93 15.21
CA TYR A 190 6.79 -15.62 15.42
C TYR A 190 8.02 -15.74 16.32
N ILE A 191 9.06 -15.00 15.97
CA ILE A 191 10.33 -14.96 16.67
C ILE A 191 10.57 -13.53 17.12
N VAL A 192 10.73 -13.32 18.42
CA VAL A 192 11.01 -12.01 19.03
C VAL A 192 12.41 -12.00 19.61
N LYS A 193 13.21 -11.00 19.23
CA LYS A 193 14.60 -10.83 19.68
C LYS A 193 14.79 -9.47 20.33
N ALA A 194 15.58 -9.38 21.37
CA ALA A 194 16.15 -8.13 21.84
C ALA A 194 17.42 -7.82 21.03
N VAL A 195 17.50 -6.61 20.49
CA VAL A 195 18.68 -6.11 19.75
C VAL A 195 19.47 -5.20 20.68
N TYR A 196 20.74 -5.49 20.83
CA TYR A 196 21.65 -4.77 21.72
C TYR A 196 22.51 -3.74 20.97
N ASP A 197 23.29 -2.98 21.72
CA ASP A 197 24.27 -2.06 21.17
C ASP A 197 25.08 -2.77 20.06
N ASN A 198 25.36 -2.03 18.98
CA ASN A 198 26.04 -2.54 17.79
C ASN A 198 25.27 -3.57 16.95
N TYR A 199 23.92 -3.59 17.08
CA TYR A 199 23.01 -4.41 16.27
C TYR A 199 23.10 -5.92 16.48
N TYR A 200 23.56 -6.37 17.65
CA TYR A 200 23.54 -7.80 17.98
C TYR A 200 22.18 -8.25 18.50
N PRO A 201 21.49 -9.18 17.82
CA PRO A 201 20.26 -9.75 18.34
C PRO A 201 20.55 -10.88 19.33
N SER A 202 19.70 -11.01 20.36
CA SER A 202 19.65 -12.22 21.20
C SER A 202 19.23 -13.44 20.38
N SER A 203 19.39 -14.63 20.94
CA SER A 203 18.64 -15.80 20.47
C SER A 203 17.14 -15.49 20.49
N GLY A 204 16.38 -15.87 19.45
CA GLY A 204 14.96 -15.57 19.36
C GLY A 204 14.13 -16.38 20.35
N THR A 205 13.13 -15.75 20.95
CA THR A 205 12.06 -16.45 21.67
C THR A 205 10.92 -16.69 20.70
N GLU A 206 10.45 -17.92 20.60
CA GLU A 206 9.43 -18.33 19.63
C GLU A 206 8.06 -18.46 20.29
N VAL A 207 7.01 -18.14 19.53
CA VAL A 207 5.62 -18.48 19.85
C VAL A 207 4.91 -18.94 18.59
N LYS A 208 4.06 -19.95 18.75
CA LYS A 208 3.23 -20.52 17.70
C LYS A 208 1.78 -20.13 17.90
N VAL A 209 1.11 -19.81 16.81
CA VAL A 209 -0.31 -19.44 16.84
C VAL A 209 -0.96 -19.80 15.51
N THR A 210 -2.22 -20.21 15.54
CA THR A 210 -3.05 -20.41 14.36
C THR A 210 -4.14 -19.35 14.32
N VAL A 211 -4.21 -18.60 13.22
CA VAL A 211 -5.33 -17.71 12.95
C VAL A 211 -6.46 -18.55 12.34
N PRO A 212 -7.61 -18.67 13.00
CA PRO A 212 -8.71 -19.48 12.47
C PRO A 212 -9.21 -18.91 11.14
N PHE A 213 -9.75 -19.78 10.30
CA PHE A 213 -10.44 -19.32 9.09
C PHE A 213 -11.68 -18.52 9.45
N ILE A 214 -11.81 -17.34 8.85
CA ILE A 214 -12.96 -16.46 9.00
C ILE A 214 -13.63 -16.37 7.63
N THR A 215 -14.88 -16.74 7.54
CA THR A 215 -15.69 -16.48 6.35
C THR A 215 -15.98 -14.99 6.29
N PRO A 216 -15.49 -14.26 5.26
CA PRO A 216 -15.79 -12.84 5.12
C PRO A 216 -17.29 -12.60 4.97
N LYS A 217 -17.80 -11.57 5.63
CA LYS A 217 -19.19 -11.14 5.58
C LYS A 217 -19.32 -9.85 4.79
N MET A 218 -20.50 -9.58 4.29
CA MET A 218 -20.87 -8.26 3.76
C MET A 218 -21.65 -7.52 4.83
N GLY A 219 -21.34 -6.22 5.01
CA GLY A 219 -22.06 -5.36 5.93
C GLY A 219 -23.03 -4.42 5.18
N TYR A 220 -24.24 -4.21 5.70
CA TYR A 220 -25.13 -3.12 5.31
C TYR A 220 -25.30 -2.20 6.52
N LEU A 221 -24.89 -0.94 6.40
CA LEU A 221 -24.92 0.01 7.49
C LEU A 221 -26.33 0.57 7.66
N MET A 222 -26.95 0.24 8.79
CA MET A 222 -28.28 0.70 9.12
C MET A 222 -28.26 2.17 9.57
N THR A 223 -29.25 2.94 9.10
CA THR A 223 -29.52 4.31 9.57
C THR A 223 -30.66 4.37 10.60
N ALA A 224 -31.24 3.22 10.92
CA ALA A 224 -32.32 3.03 11.90
C ALA A 224 -32.10 1.74 12.69
N ALA A 225 -32.86 1.54 13.77
CA ALA A 225 -32.69 0.38 14.66
C ALA A 225 -33.10 -0.95 13.99
N THR A 226 -34.15 -0.93 13.17
CA THR A 226 -34.64 -2.10 12.42
C THR A 226 -34.92 -1.72 10.99
N ILE A 227 -35.09 -2.72 10.10
CA ILE A 227 -35.49 -2.48 8.70
C ILE A 227 -36.83 -1.75 8.66
N ALA A 228 -37.76 -2.10 9.52
CA ALA A 228 -39.09 -1.47 9.55
C ALA A 228 -39.05 0.02 9.96
N ASP A 229 -38.02 0.44 10.69
CA ASP A 229 -37.82 1.83 11.13
C ASP A 229 -37.11 2.70 10.08
N LEU A 230 -36.60 2.10 9.00
CA LEU A 230 -36.02 2.87 7.89
C LEU A 230 -37.14 3.73 7.26
N PRO A 231 -36.92 5.05 7.11
CA PRO A 231 -37.99 5.95 6.73
C PRO A 231 -38.48 5.76 5.29
N ASP A 232 -37.58 5.31 4.43
CA ASP A 232 -37.79 5.15 3.00
C ASP A 232 -38.09 3.69 2.65
N ASP A 233 -38.97 3.44 1.64
CA ASP A 233 -39.35 2.09 1.24
C ASP A 233 -38.29 1.41 0.35
N ASP A 234 -37.51 2.16 -0.40
CA ASP A 234 -36.36 1.67 -1.15
C ASP A 234 -35.25 1.22 -0.19
N GLU A 235 -34.95 1.99 0.87
CA GLU A 235 -34.02 1.59 1.91
C GLU A 235 -34.50 0.27 2.58
N ARG A 236 -35.80 0.11 2.85
CA ARG A 236 -36.37 -1.12 3.43
C ARG A 236 -36.28 -2.31 2.48
N ALA A 237 -36.61 -2.10 1.21
CA ALA A 237 -36.53 -3.15 0.18
C ALA A 237 -35.10 -3.62 -0.02
N ALA A 238 -34.13 -2.70 -0.16
CA ALA A 238 -32.71 -2.99 -0.30
C ALA A 238 -32.15 -3.76 0.90
N ALA A 239 -32.41 -3.30 2.12
CA ALA A 239 -31.95 -3.96 3.34
C ALA A 239 -32.55 -5.37 3.48
N SER A 240 -33.83 -5.55 3.10
CA SER A 240 -34.53 -6.85 3.12
C SER A 240 -33.91 -7.82 2.10
N TRP A 241 -33.63 -7.36 0.91
CA TRP A 241 -32.95 -8.14 -0.11
C TRP A 241 -31.52 -8.50 0.35
N PHE A 242 -30.79 -7.53 0.90
CA PHE A 242 -29.40 -7.71 1.31
C PHE A 242 -29.25 -8.79 2.39
N ILE A 243 -30.07 -8.74 3.45
CA ILE A 243 -29.95 -9.72 4.55
C ILE A 243 -30.31 -11.14 4.12
N ALA A 244 -30.99 -11.32 2.99
CA ALA A 244 -31.26 -12.62 2.42
C ALA A 244 -30.07 -13.19 1.64
N GLN A 245 -29.00 -12.42 1.41
CA GLN A 245 -27.81 -12.89 0.74
C GLN A 245 -26.92 -13.71 1.69
N GLU A 246 -26.11 -14.59 1.11
CA GLU A 246 -25.16 -15.41 1.86
C GLU A 246 -24.09 -14.51 2.52
N ASN A 247 -23.80 -14.75 3.79
CA ASN A 247 -22.82 -13.99 4.59
C ASN A 247 -23.12 -12.49 4.70
N ALA A 248 -24.37 -12.07 4.59
CA ALA A 248 -24.82 -10.71 4.81
C ALA A 248 -25.15 -10.44 6.28
N GLU A 249 -24.83 -9.25 6.77
CA GLU A 249 -25.13 -8.81 8.14
C GLU A 249 -25.50 -7.33 8.16
N LEU A 250 -26.55 -6.99 8.95
CA LEU A 250 -26.92 -5.60 9.20
C LEU A 250 -26.04 -5.02 10.30
N ILE A 251 -25.31 -3.96 9.99
CA ILE A 251 -24.38 -3.29 10.89
C ILE A 251 -25.08 -2.10 11.53
N GLN A 252 -25.16 -2.08 12.86
CA GLN A 252 -25.68 -0.92 13.58
C GLN A 252 -24.61 0.18 13.68
N PRO A 253 -25.01 1.47 13.74
CA PRO A 253 -24.06 2.59 13.88
C PRO A 253 -23.12 2.45 15.08
N SER A 254 -23.60 1.85 16.18
CA SER A 254 -22.81 1.60 17.38
C SER A 254 -21.67 0.60 17.18
N GLN A 255 -21.68 -0.18 16.09
CA GLN A 255 -20.66 -1.18 15.77
C GLN A 255 -19.53 -0.60 14.90
N LEU A 256 -19.74 0.58 14.28
CA LEU A 256 -18.78 1.17 13.33
C LEU A 256 -17.37 1.31 13.88
N ALA A 257 -17.22 1.81 15.11
CA ALA A 257 -15.90 2.03 15.73
C ALA A 257 -15.10 0.73 15.95
N SER A 258 -15.78 -0.43 15.94
CA SER A 258 -15.18 -1.76 16.12
C SER A 258 -15.27 -2.62 14.87
N LEU A 259 -15.68 -2.05 13.74
CA LEU A 259 -15.84 -2.81 12.50
C LEU A 259 -14.47 -3.25 11.97
N ASP A 260 -14.31 -4.55 11.82
CA ASP A 260 -13.08 -5.17 11.35
C ASP A 260 -13.17 -5.45 9.84
N ALA A 261 -12.33 -4.80 9.04
CA ALA A 261 -12.28 -4.96 7.60
C ALA A 261 -11.89 -6.39 7.15
N ASP A 262 -11.19 -7.14 8.01
CA ASP A 262 -10.88 -8.55 7.75
C ASP A 262 -12.13 -9.46 7.87
N ILE A 263 -13.10 -9.05 8.66
CA ILE A 263 -14.38 -9.76 8.83
C ILE A 263 -15.42 -9.24 7.84
N TYR A 264 -15.47 -7.93 7.66
CA TYR A 264 -16.38 -7.25 6.75
C TYR A 264 -15.54 -6.51 5.69
N PRO A 265 -15.08 -7.17 4.63
CA PRO A 265 -14.26 -6.52 3.60
C PRO A 265 -15.03 -5.47 2.80
N VAL A 266 -16.37 -5.51 2.80
CA VAL A 266 -17.22 -4.53 2.15
C VAL A 266 -18.36 -4.07 3.05
N LEU A 267 -18.61 -2.76 3.07
CA LEU A 267 -19.73 -2.11 3.75
C LEU A 267 -20.57 -1.35 2.73
N TRP A 268 -21.86 -1.72 2.61
CA TRP A 268 -22.83 -1.00 1.81
C TRP A 268 -23.56 0.05 2.66
N ILE A 269 -23.62 1.28 2.15
CA ILE A 269 -24.33 2.40 2.76
C ILE A 269 -25.30 2.94 1.71
N LEU A 270 -26.58 2.84 1.96
CA LEU A 270 -27.66 3.38 1.12
C LEU A 270 -28.41 4.45 1.89
N VAL A 271 -28.62 5.59 1.24
CA VAL A 271 -29.57 6.62 1.68
C VAL A 271 -30.37 7.03 0.48
N ASP A 272 -31.65 6.71 0.49
CA ASP A 272 -32.58 6.93 -0.62
C ASP A 272 -33.79 7.69 -0.09
N ARG A 273 -33.69 9.02 -0.07
CA ARG A 273 -34.70 9.90 0.54
C ARG A 273 -34.93 11.11 -0.30
N VAL A 274 -36.08 11.16 -0.94
CA VAL A 274 -36.54 12.32 -1.68
C VAL A 274 -36.56 13.58 -0.82
N GLY A 275 -36.06 14.68 -1.36
CA GLY A 275 -36.02 15.98 -0.69
C GLY A 275 -34.85 16.20 0.25
N LEU A 276 -33.92 15.22 0.39
CA LEU A 276 -32.72 15.41 1.17
C LEU A 276 -31.79 16.45 0.50
N PRO A 277 -31.41 17.54 1.21
CA PRO A 277 -30.62 18.59 0.59
C PRO A 277 -29.17 18.16 0.33
N LEU A 278 -28.53 18.85 -0.62
CA LEU A 278 -27.11 18.71 -0.89
C LEU A 278 -26.26 19.01 0.36
N GLY A 279 -25.19 18.26 0.54
CA GLY A 279 -24.21 18.36 1.62
C GLY A 279 -24.29 17.17 2.55
N TRP A 280 -23.15 16.49 2.72
CA TRP A 280 -23.04 15.29 3.55
C TRP A 280 -23.50 15.50 5.00
N GLN A 281 -23.45 16.75 5.50
CA GLN A 281 -23.93 17.11 6.84
C GLN A 281 -25.44 16.94 7.00
N ASN A 282 -26.19 16.86 5.88
CA ASN A 282 -27.64 16.65 5.86
C ASN A 282 -28.03 15.18 5.84
N LEU A 283 -27.05 14.27 5.70
CA LEU A 283 -27.27 12.83 5.79
C LEU A 283 -27.67 12.43 7.24
N PRO A 284 -28.28 11.26 7.43
CA PRO A 284 -28.61 10.75 8.77
C PRO A 284 -27.38 10.78 9.69
N SER A 285 -27.55 11.26 10.93
CA SER A 285 -26.45 11.38 11.89
C SER A 285 -25.75 10.05 12.19
N ALA A 286 -26.42 8.94 11.99
CA ALA A 286 -25.88 7.59 12.06
C ALA A 286 -24.64 7.38 11.17
N ILE A 287 -24.50 8.15 10.10
CA ILE A 287 -23.42 8.03 9.10
C ILE A 287 -22.68 9.36 8.88
N SER A 288 -23.21 10.47 9.37
CA SER A 288 -22.66 11.83 9.15
C SER A 288 -22.14 12.51 10.41
N SER A 289 -22.35 11.95 11.60
CA SER A 289 -21.74 12.50 12.82
C SER A 289 -20.22 12.43 12.74
N PRO A 290 -19.49 13.32 13.45
CA PRO A 290 -18.02 13.28 13.46
C PRO A 290 -17.44 11.92 13.83
N GLU A 291 -18.08 11.24 14.80
CA GLU A 291 -17.68 9.91 15.27
C GLU A 291 -17.91 8.84 14.20
N ALA A 292 -19.02 8.91 13.46
CA ALA A 292 -19.32 7.98 12.36
C ALA A 292 -18.35 8.17 11.19
N ILE A 293 -18.07 9.43 10.80
CA ILE A 293 -17.09 9.75 9.76
C ILE A 293 -15.70 9.24 10.13
N GLU A 294 -15.25 9.45 11.38
CA GLU A 294 -13.96 8.97 11.83
C GLU A 294 -13.87 7.44 11.82
N ALA A 295 -14.93 6.76 12.29
CA ALA A 295 -15.00 5.30 12.27
C ALA A 295 -15.00 4.73 10.84
N LEU A 296 -15.72 5.35 9.89
CA LEU A 296 -15.72 4.97 8.47
C LEU A 296 -14.34 5.20 7.83
N LYS A 297 -13.66 6.31 8.16
CA LYS A 297 -12.27 6.54 7.72
C LYS A 297 -11.34 5.45 8.23
N GLN A 298 -11.41 5.14 9.51
CA GLN A 298 -10.59 4.08 10.09
C GLN A 298 -10.86 2.71 9.47
N TYR A 299 -12.13 2.36 9.30
CA TYR A 299 -12.52 1.12 8.62
C TYR A 299 -11.93 1.07 7.21
N SER A 300 -12.08 2.14 6.42
CA SER A 300 -11.58 2.20 5.05
C SER A 300 -10.05 2.21 4.97
N ALA A 301 -9.37 2.96 5.85
CA ALA A 301 -7.89 2.97 5.95
C ALA A 301 -7.31 1.61 6.38
N ASN A 302 -8.08 0.79 7.08
CA ASN A 302 -7.71 -0.59 7.44
C ASN A 302 -8.01 -1.61 6.32
N GLY A 303 -8.38 -1.16 5.11
CA GLY A 303 -8.61 -2.00 3.94
C GLY A 303 -10.08 -2.32 3.64
N GLY A 304 -11.02 -1.82 4.44
CA GLY A 304 -12.45 -1.98 4.17
C GLY A 304 -12.88 -1.23 2.94
N SER A 305 -13.62 -1.88 2.05
CA SER A 305 -14.19 -1.28 0.85
C SER A 305 -15.59 -0.72 1.12
N LEU A 306 -15.96 0.34 0.39
CA LEU A 306 -17.25 0.99 0.54
C LEU A 306 -18.08 0.88 -0.73
N TYR A 307 -19.36 0.53 -0.61
CA TYR A 307 -20.37 0.74 -1.62
C TYR A 307 -21.33 1.83 -1.14
N LEU A 308 -21.31 2.99 -1.79
CA LEU A 308 -22.13 4.16 -1.44
C LEU A 308 -23.24 4.35 -2.49
N SER A 309 -24.49 4.29 -2.05
CA SER A 309 -25.63 4.36 -2.98
C SER A 309 -26.49 5.58 -2.73
N ASN A 310 -26.99 6.17 -3.80
CA ASN A 310 -27.88 7.33 -3.85
C ASN A 310 -27.26 8.52 -3.08
N MET A 311 -27.96 9.13 -2.13
CA MET A 311 -27.45 10.28 -1.37
C MET A 311 -26.23 9.99 -0.53
N ALA A 312 -25.95 8.69 -0.20
CA ALA A 312 -24.74 8.31 0.53
C ALA A 312 -23.45 8.58 -0.27
N THR A 313 -23.51 8.80 -1.59
CA THR A 313 -22.36 9.20 -2.40
C THR A 313 -21.71 10.51 -1.91
N GLN A 314 -22.45 11.36 -1.20
CA GLN A 314 -21.93 12.58 -0.57
C GLN A 314 -20.86 12.29 0.50
N LEU A 315 -20.83 11.08 1.08
CA LEU A 315 -19.79 10.66 2.02
C LEU A 315 -18.38 10.61 1.40
N THR A 316 -18.27 10.56 0.08
CA THR A 316 -16.97 10.60 -0.61
C THR A 316 -16.15 11.82 -0.23
N VAL A 317 -16.78 12.94 0.12
CA VAL A 317 -16.12 14.19 0.54
C VAL A 317 -15.53 14.07 1.95
N PRO A 318 -16.32 13.85 3.01
CA PRO A 318 -15.77 13.81 4.37
C PRO A 318 -14.84 12.62 4.58
N LEU A 319 -14.94 11.54 3.78
CA LEU A 319 -14.02 10.41 3.81
C LEU A 319 -12.69 10.68 3.11
N GLY A 320 -12.55 11.82 2.41
CA GLY A 320 -11.33 12.19 1.70
C GLY A 320 -11.11 11.46 0.38
N ILE A 321 -12.14 10.78 -0.13
CA ILE A 321 -12.10 10.07 -1.42
C ILE A 321 -12.07 11.06 -2.59
N VAL A 322 -12.89 12.12 -2.50
CA VAL A 322 -12.86 13.26 -3.45
C VAL A 322 -12.64 14.57 -2.69
N PRO A 323 -11.96 15.56 -3.28
CA PRO A 323 -11.87 16.88 -2.68
C PRO A 323 -13.23 17.58 -2.68
N GLU A 324 -13.43 18.55 -1.76
CA GLU A 324 -14.71 19.23 -1.57
C GLU A 324 -15.24 19.89 -2.84
N ASN A 325 -14.37 20.45 -3.67
CA ASN A 325 -14.73 21.05 -4.96
C ASN A 325 -15.09 20.02 -6.06
N MET A 326 -14.98 18.75 -5.76
CA MET A 326 -15.40 17.62 -6.60
C MET A 326 -16.52 16.82 -5.95
N ALA A 327 -17.27 17.42 -5.04
CA ALA A 327 -18.44 16.81 -4.42
C ALA A 327 -19.51 16.43 -5.46
N PRO A 328 -20.23 15.32 -5.27
CA PRO A 328 -21.38 15.00 -6.11
C PRO A 328 -22.47 16.05 -5.93
N THR A 329 -23.24 16.27 -6.98
CA THR A 329 -24.33 17.26 -7.00
C THR A 329 -25.68 16.54 -6.99
N VAL A 330 -26.62 17.07 -6.23
CA VAL A 330 -28.02 16.57 -6.22
C VAL A 330 -28.79 17.17 -7.39
N TYR A 331 -29.41 16.32 -8.20
CA TYR A 331 -30.23 16.67 -9.33
C TYR A 331 -31.62 16.01 -9.22
N GLY A 332 -32.65 16.72 -9.57
CA GLY A 332 -34.01 16.19 -9.62
C GLY A 332 -34.56 15.73 -8.26
N ASN A 333 -34.18 16.39 -7.16
CA ASN A 333 -34.49 15.96 -5.80
C ASN A 333 -35.98 16.06 -5.43
N GLY A 334 -36.79 15.23 -6.08
CA GLY A 334 -38.24 15.24 -5.92
C GLY A 334 -38.93 14.00 -6.48
N ASP A 335 -40.27 14.05 -6.51
CA ASP A 335 -41.10 13.04 -7.17
C ASP A 335 -40.95 13.16 -8.70
N GLY A 336 -40.44 12.11 -9.34
CA GLY A 336 -40.25 12.03 -10.80
C GLY A 336 -41.54 11.83 -11.57
N GLY A 337 -42.66 11.59 -10.88
CA GLY A 337 -43.99 11.35 -11.46
C GLY A 337 -44.10 10.02 -12.20
N PHE A 338 -45.13 9.89 -13.02
CA PHE A 338 -45.39 8.67 -13.79
C PHE A 338 -44.68 8.74 -15.15
N GLY A 339 -43.68 7.88 -15.36
CA GLY A 339 -42.93 7.76 -16.62
C GLY A 339 -43.46 6.64 -17.52
N THR A 340 -43.25 6.78 -18.83
CA THR A 340 -43.66 5.79 -19.85
C THR A 340 -42.49 5.13 -20.56
N ASP A 341 -41.29 5.64 -20.37
CA ASP A 341 -40.04 5.10 -20.88
C ASP A 341 -39.32 4.26 -19.83
N VAL A 342 -38.19 3.66 -20.18
CA VAL A 342 -37.32 2.90 -19.29
C VAL A 342 -36.13 3.75 -18.91
N TRP A 343 -35.83 3.87 -17.62
CA TRP A 343 -34.58 4.46 -17.17
C TRP A 343 -33.46 3.43 -17.17
N LEU A 344 -32.35 3.80 -17.77
CA LEU A 344 -31.20 2.92 -17.93
C LEU A 344 -29.89 3.71 -17.72
N ILE A 345 -28.86 3.01 -17.36
CA ILE A 345 -27.51 3.54 -17.28
C ILE A 345 -26.66 3.03 -18.44
N ASN A 346 -25.67 3.81 -18.83
CA ASN A 346 -24.85 3.50 -19.99
C ASN A 346 -23.37 3.30 -19.62
N ALA A 347 -22.82 2.15 -19.97
CA ALA A 347 -21.41 1.83 -19.80
C ALA A 347 -20.53 2.13 -21.05
N TYR A 348 -21.12 2.71 -22.10
CA TYR A 348 -20.41 3.32 -23.23
C TYR A 348 -20.32 4.82 -23.00
N LEU A 349 -19.20 5.31 -22.52
CA LEU A 349 -19.04 6.69 -22.04
C LEU A 349 -18.41 7.60 -23.08
N GLY A 350 -18.61 8.92 -22.88
CA GLY A 350 -17.88 9.96 -23.62
C GLY A 350 -18.42 10.29 -25.00
N TRP A 351 -19.55 9.72 -25.40
CA TRP A 351 -20.18 10.07 -26.66
C TRP A 351 -21.19 11.20 -26.48
N ASP A 352 -20.80 12.40 -26.83
CA ASP A 352 -21.73 13.53 -26.92
C ASP A 352 -22.07 13.83 -28.41
N PHE A 353 -23.24 13.43 -28.82
CA PHE A 353 -23.70 13.66 -30.18
C PHE A 353 -24.03 15.15 -30.47
N ARG A 354 -24.14 15.99 -29.41
CA ARG A 354 -24.43 17.42 -29.56
C ARG A 354 -23.20 18.24 -29.88
N ASN A 355 -22.07 17.83 -29.39
CA ASN A 355 -20.82 18.58 -29.49
C ASN A 355 -19.74 17.87 -30.31
N GLY A 356 -19.98 16.65 -30.79
CA GLY A 356 -18.99 15.88 -31.51
C GLY A 356 -17.82 15.40 -30.62
N SER A 357 -16.85 14.80 -31.15
CA SER A 357 -15.84 13.90 -30.73
C SER A 357 -14.84 14.33 -29.63
N ASP A 358 -15.04 15.39 -28.86
CA ASP A 358 -13.98 15.90 -27.96
C ASP A 358 -13.90 15.20 -26.60
N GLN A 359 -14.80 14.24 -26.34
CA GLN A 359 -14.94 13.65 -25.00
C GLN A 359 -14.15 12.34 -24.79
N GLY A 360 -13.55 11.78 -25.83
CA GLY A 360 -13.06 10.41 -25.79
C GLY A 360 -14.20 9.39 -25.70
N PHE A 361 -13.97 8.17 -26.13
CA PHE A 361 -14.95 7.08 -26.04
C PHE A 361 -14.41 5.96 -25.18
N TYR A 362 -15.18 5.54 -24.17
CA TYR A 362 -14.80 4.49 -23.25
C TYR A 362 -15.84 3.39 -23.18
N ASP A 363 -15.48 2.19 -23.57
CA ASP A 363 -16.28 0.99 -23.36
C ASP A 363 -15.93 0.38 -21.99
N ARG A 364 -16.90 0.44 -21.06
CA ARG A 364 -16.78 -0.14 -19.70
C ARG A 364 -17.55 -1.46 -19.56
N THR A 365 -18.22 -1.92 -20.59
CA THR A 365 -19.07 -3.14 -20.53
C THR A 365 -18.34 -4.39 -20.10
N GLY A 366 -17.02 -4.46 -20.32
CA GLY A 366 -16.15 -5.54 -19.87
C GLY A 366 -15.78 -5.51 -18.38
N HIS A 367 -16.20 -4.50 -17.60
CA HIS A 367 -15.91 -4.44 -16.18
C HIS A 367 -16.63 -5.56 -15.41
N ALA A 368 -15.98 -6.12 -14.38
CA ALA A 368 -16.48 -7.27 -13.63
C ALA A 368 -17.86 -7.06 -13.01
N ILE A 369 -18.22 -5.81 -12.64
CA ILE A 369 -19.53 -5.51 -12.07
C ILE A 369 -20.69 -5.69 -13.07
N PHE A 370 -20.41 -5.70 -14.36
CA PHE A 370 -21.44 -5.88 -15.41
C PHE A 370 -21.58 -7.34 -15.87
N LYS A 371 -20.93 -8.27 -15.14
CA LYS A 371 -21.05 -9.69 -15.43
C LYS A 371 -22.50 -10.16 -15.34
N ASP A 372 -22.94 -10.93 -16.32
CA ASP A 372 -24.28 -11.54 -16.40
C ASP A 372 -25.42 -10.50 -16.45
N ILE A 373 -25.13 -9.25 -16.86
CA ILE A 373 -26.10 -8.20 -17.10
C ILE A 373 -26.34 -8.04 -18.60
N THR A 374 -27.60 -7.91 -19.01
CA THR A 374 -27.96 -7.70 -20.40
C THR A 374 -28.04 -6.19 -20.72
N PHE A 375 -27.38 -5.81 -21.82
CA PHE A 375 -27.45 -4.45 -22.36
C PHE A 375 -28.51 -4.40 -23.45
N GLU A 376 -29.47 -3.50 -23.34
CA GLU A 376 -30.62 -3.37 -24.23
C GLU A 376 -30.93 -1.92 -24.59
N ASP A 377 -31.74 -1.72 -25.65
CA ASP A 377 -32.32 -0.44 -26.00
C ASP A 377 -33.87 -0.53 -25.95
N PRO A 378 -34.47 -0.60 -24.76
CA PRO A 378 -35.90 -0.78 -24.59
C PRO A 378 -36.74 0.43 -25.06
N ASN A 379 -36.10 1.59 -25.19
CA ASN A 379 -36.73 2.82 -25.61
C ASN A 379 -36.59 3.09 -27.11
N GLY A 380 -35.77 2.34 -27.84
CA GLY A 380 -35.49 2.59 -29.25
C GLY A 380 -34.69 3.88 -29.50
N TYR A 381 -33.82 4.28 -28.56
CA TYR A 381 -33.01 5.49 -28.68
C TYR A 381 -31.79 5.34 -29.59
N GLY A 382 -31.52 4.12 -30.05
CA GLY A 382 -30.40 3.80 -30.93
C GLY A 382 -29.05 3.64 -30.18
N PHE A 383 -29.09 3.39 -28.88
CA PHE A 383 -27.97 2.98 -28.07
C PHE A 383 -28.43 2.00 -26.98
N VAL A 384 -27.56 1.10 -26.59
CA VAL A 384 -27.84 0.10 -25.56
C VAL A 384 -27.34 0.57 -24.21
N GLY A 385 -28.02 0.18 -23.13
CA GLY A 385 -27.66 0.43 -21.75
C GLY A 385 -28.19 -0.66 -20.84
N ILE A 386 -28.06 -0.48 -19.56
CA ILE A 386 -28.57 -1.39 -18.53
C ILE A 386 -29.92 -0.81 -18.07
N PRO A 387 -31.06 -1.41 -18.40
CA PRO A 387 -32.36 -0.94 -17.92
C PRO A 387 -32.51 -1.27 -16.43
N LEU A 388 -32.92 -0.29 -15.63
CA LEU A 388 -33.02 -0.39 -14.17
C LEU A 388 -34.46 -0.13 -13.68
N ILE A 389 -35.18 0.87 -14.28
CA ILE A 389 -36.54 1.22 -13.92
C ILE A 389 -37.44 1.13 -15.16
N GLY A 390 -38.56 0.41 -15.04
CA GLY A 390 -39.59 0.33 -16.04
C GLY A 390 -40.57 1.51 -16.01
N PRO A 391 -41.57 1.50 -16.91
CA PRO A 391 -42.68 2.45 -16.85
C PRO A 391 -43.42 2.40 -15.51
N GLY A 392 -43.77 3.55 -14.95
CA GLY A 392 -44.50 3.63 -13.68
C GLY A 392 -44.19 4.90 -12.89
N GLN A 393 -44.59 4.91 -11.63
CA GLN A 393 -44.22 5.96 -10.70
C GLN A 393 -42.69 5.89 -10.45
N ARG A 394 -42.05 7.05 -10.30
CA ARG A 394 -40.60 7.20 -10.17
C ARG A 394 -40.24 8.25 -9.16
N GLU A 395 -39.10 8.08 -8.55
CA GLU A 395 -38.42 9.08 -7.78
C GLU A 395 -37.25 9.65 -8.58
N ASP A 396 -37.07 10.97 -8.60
CA ASP A 396 -35.99 11.63 -9.33
C ASP A 396 -35.10 12.38 -8.34
N HIS A 397 -34.16 11.64 -7.71
CA HIS A 397 -33.24 12.17 -6.71
C HIS A 397 -31.84 11.61 -6.91
N ASN A 398 -31.18 12.12 -7.90
CA ASN A 398 -29.80 11.74 -8.23
C ASN A 398 -28.79 12.45 -7.33
N CYS A 399 -27.70 11.77 -6.99
CA CYS A 399 -26.53 12.36 -6.34
C CYS A 399 -25.25 11.90 -7.05
N LEU A 400 -24.85 12.63 -8.09
CA LEU A 400 -23.86 12.20 -9.07
C LEU A 400 -22.99 13.37 -9.56
N TRP A 401 -22.10 13.11 -10.51
CA TRP A 401 -21.13 14.07 -11.04
C TRP A 401 -21.42 14.44 -12.49
N ASP A 402 -21.69 15.72 -12.76
CA ASP A 402 -21.62 16.26 -14.12
C ASP A 402 -20.15 16.56 -14.45
N CYS A 403 -19.50 15.65 -15.17
CA CYS A 403 -18.08 15.79 -15.53
C CYS A 403 -17.81 17.02 -16.39
N ASN A 404 -18.82 17.60 -17.06
CA ASN A 404 -18.66 18.85 -17.81
C ASN A 404 -18.33 20.03 -16.89
N ILE A 405 -18.76 20.00 -15.62
CA ILE A 405 -18.43 21.03 -14.62
C ILE A 405 -16.98 20.92 -14.18
N TYR A 406 -16.51 19.69 -13.92
CA TYR A 406 -15.18 19.42 -13.34
C TYR A 406 -14.09 19.25 -14.40
N GLY A 407 -14.46 18.93 -15.62
CA GLY A 407 -13.59 18.30 -16.58
C GLY A 407 -12.75 19.20 -17.46
N ARG A 408 -12.85 20.52 -17.38
CA ARG A 408 -12.13 21.42 -18.29
C ARG A 408 -10.80 21.89 -17.73
N GLY A 409 -9.93 20.95 -17.39
CA GLY A 409 -8.55 21.22 -17.03
C GLY A 409 -7.61 21.11 -18.23
N SER A 410 -6.46 20.49 -18.03
CA SER A 410 -5.45 20.25 -19.07
C SER A 410 -5.86 19.20 -20.11
N TYR A 411 -6.97 18.49 -19.89
CA TYR A 411 -7.48 17.44 -20.76
C TYR A 411 -8.71 17.94 -21.51
N PRO A 412 -8.77 17.81 -22.84
CA PRO A 412 -10.01 18.08 -23.60
C PRO A 412 -11.13 17.10 -23.24
N ASP A 413 -10.77 15.88 -22.82
CA ASP A 413 -11.67 14.82 -22.41
C ASP A 413 -12.09 15.00 -20.93
N VAL A 414 -13.33 15.35 -20.69
CA VAL A 414 -13.87 15.65 -19.36
C VAL A 414 -13.93 14.41 -18.45
N ILE A 415 -14.24 13.24 -19.00
CA ILE A 415 -14.25 11.97 -18.27
C ILE A 415 -12.84 11.65 -17.77
N ARG A 416 -11.89 11.68 -18.68
CA ARG A 416 -10.49 11.40 -18.35
C ARG A 416 -9.93 12.39 -17.32
N ASN A 417 -10.28 13.66 -17.45
CA ASN A 417 -9.85 14.66 -16.47
C ASN A 417 -10.44 14.39 -15.07
N PHE A 418 -11.72 14.03 -15.00
CA PHE A 418 -12.36 13.63 -13.74
C PHE A 418 -11.65 12.41 -13.13
N GLU A 419 -11.45 11.35 -13.92
CA GLU A 419 -10.80 10.12 -13.46
C GLU A 419 -9.39 10.35 -12.92
N VAL A 420 -8.57 11.13 -13.62
CA VAL A 420 -7.20 11.45 -13.18
C VAL A 420 -7.21 12.30 -11.91
N THR A 421 -8.13 13.28 -11.82
CA THR A 421 -8.19 14.18 -10.66
C THR A 421 -8.66 13.48 -9.40
N THR A 422 -9.57 12.50 -9.53
CA THR A 422 -10.18 11.79 -8.39
C THR A 422 -9.60 10.39 -8.17
N ASN A 423 -8.58 9.99 -8.93
CA ASN A 423 -8.04 8.63 -8.90
C ASN A 423 -9.14 7.56 -9.05
N SER A 424 -9.92 7.66 -10.11
CA SER A 424 -11.14 6.87 -10.31
C SER A 424 -11.30 6.32 -11.71
N MET A 425 -12.34 5.51 -11.89
CA MET A 425 -12.88 5.07 -13.16
C MET A 425 -14.39 5.33 -13.18
N VAL A 426 -14.87 6.13 -14.14
CA VAL A 426 -16.30 6.26 -14.41
C VAL A 426 -16.77 4.98 -15.10
N LEU A 427 -17.69 4.26 -14.46
CA LEU A 427 -18.19 2.97 -14.93
C LEU A 427 -19.48 3.10 -15.73
N ALA A 428 -20.39 4.03 -15.32
CA ALA A 428 -21.60 4.30 -16.08
C ALA A 428 -22.06 5.77 -15.92
N THR A 429 -22.74 6.23 -16.96
CA THR A 429 -23.40 7.54 -17.05
C THR A 429 -24.90 7.35 -17.26
N TRP A 430 -25.70 8.42 -17.16
CA TRP A 430 -27.12 8.37 -17.55
C TRP A 430 -27.28 7.94 -18.99
N GLY A 431 -28.19 7.00 -19.24
CA GLY A 431 -28.44 6.43 -20.55
C GLY A 431 -29.78 6.78 -21.15
N HIS A 432 -30.74 7.39 -20.40
CA HIS A 432 -31.99 7.85 -20.97
C HIS A 432 -31.87 9.21 -21.69
N VAL A 433 -30.82 9.95 -21.39
CA VAL A 433 -30.38 11.13 -22.11
C VAL A 433 -29.07 10.84 -22.84
N ARG A 434 -28.89 11.47 -24.01
CA ARG A 434 -27.64 11.26 -24.78
C ARG A 434 -26.53 12.18 -24.32
N ASP A 435 -26.40 12.35 -23.02
CA ASP A 435 -25.32 13.06 -22.37
C ASP A 435 -24.47 12.06 -21.54
N HIS A 436 -23.40 11.58 -22.11
CA HIS A 436 -22.59 10.53 -21.55
C HIS A 436 -21.50 11.04 -20.62
N CYS A 437 -21.61 12.28 -20.14
CA CYS A 437 -20.66 12.89 -19.20
C CYS A 437 -21.24 13.06 -17.78
N VAL A 438 -22.47 12.62 -17.53
CA VAL A 438 -23.09 12.63 -16.20
C VAL A 438 -22.82 11.30 -15.52
N ALA A 439 -21.72 11.25 -14.75
CA ALA A 439 -21.24 10.05 -14.10
C ALA A 439 -22.03 9.77 -12.82
N GLY A 440 -22.69 8.61 -12.77
CA GLY A 440 -23.43 8.19 -11.60
C GLY A 440 -22.93 6.91 -10.97
N LEU A 441 -22.17 6.09 -11.70
CA LEU A 441 -21.50 4.91 -11.18
C LEU A 441 -19.99 5.08 -11.37
N VAL A 442 -19.26 5.21 -10.25
CA VAL A 442 -17.83 5.52 -10.25
C VAL A 442 -17.10 4.59 -9.30
N GLU A 443 -16.02 4.00 -9.76
CA GLU A 443 -15.04 3.30 -8.90
C GLU A 443 -13.92 4.26 -8.52
N PHE A 444 -13.70 4.49 -7.24
CA PHE A 444 -12.54 5.17 -6.69
C PHE A 444 -11.53 4.12 -6.20
N TYR A 445 -10.30 4.20 -6.72
CA TYR A 445 -9.26 3.26 -6.38
C TYR A 445 -8.77 3.48 -4.95
N GLY A 446 -8.49 2.38 -4.25
CA GLY A 446 -7.88 2.46 -2.93
C GLY A 446 -6.45 3.04 -2.98
N ASN A 447 -6.04 3.63 -1.87
CA ASN A 447 -4.70 4.17 -1.66
C ASN A 447 -4.25 3.91 -0.21
N ALA A 448 -3.23 4.63 0.30
CA ALA A 448 -2.76 4.49 1.68
C ALA A 448 -3.73 5.05 2.73
N GLU A 449 -4.70 5.87 2.34
CA GLU A 449 -5.61 6.58 3.23
C GLU A 449 -7.00 5.95 3.26
N HIS A 450 -7.41 5.28 2.19
CA HIS A 450 -8.71 4.62 2.10
C HIS A 450 -8.67 3.38 1.20
N GLY A 451 -9.56 2.42 1.47
CA GLY A 451 -9.84 1.26 0.63
C GLY A 451 -10.56 1.63 -0.67
N LYS A 452 -10.95 0.64 -1.46
CA LYS A 452 -11.75 0.86 -2.66
C LYS A 452 -13.13 1.41 -2.31
N CYS A 453 -13.68 2.25 -3.19
CA CYS A 453 -15.05 2.73 -3.06
C CYS A 453 -15.74 2.67 -4.41
N ILE A 454 -16.95 2.12 -4.48
CA ILE A 454 -17.87 2.32 -5.60
C ILE A 454 -19.00 3.22 -5.12
N ALA A 455 -19.23 4.31 -5.85
CA ALA A 455 -20.33 5.23 -5.63
C ALA A 455 -21.32 5.12 -6.77
N ASN A 456 -22.61 4.96 -6.42
CA ASN A 456 -23.72 4.87 -7.34
C ASN A 456 -24.80 5.89 -6.94
N GLY A 457 -24.88 6.98 -7.66
CA GLY A 457 -25.79 8.10 -7.36
C GLY A 457 -26.98 8.25 -8.30
N PHE A 458 -27.34 7.19 -9.03
CA PHE A 458 -28.48 7.22 -9.95
C PHE A 458 -29.82 7.03 -9.24
N ALA A 459 -30.79 7.90 -9.51
CA ALA A 459 -32.18 7.70 -9.13
C ALA A 459 -32.81 6.43 -9.76
N ALA A 460 -32.23 5.92 -10.84
CA ALA A 460 -32.66 4.66 -11.44
C ALA A 460 -32.43 3.42 -10.55
N TYR A 461 -31.80 3.58 -9.39
CA TYR A 461 -31.62 2.51 -8.40
C TYR A 461 -32.75 2.46 -7.37
N GLU A 462 -33.98 2.55 -7.83
CA GLU A 462 -35.21 2.50 -7.05
C GLU A 462 -35.56 1.04 -6.70
N TRP A 463 -35.40 0.66 -5.44
CA TRP A 463 -35.54 -0.73 -5.00
C TRP A 463 -36.98 -1.19 -4.84
N ASN A 464 -37.92 -0.25 -4.74
CA ASN A 464 -39.33 -0.56 -4.53
C ASN A 464 -40.28 0.09 -5.55
N GLN A 465 -39.77 0.40 -6.76
CA GLN A 465 -40.61 0.99 -7.80
C GLN A 465 -41.93 0.24 -7.97
N ASN A 466 -43.05 0.98 -8.06
CA ASN A 466 -44.40 0.42 -8.21
C ASN A 466 -44.74 -0.65 -7.12
N THR A 467 -44.30 -0.46 -5.88
CA THR A 467 -44.48 -1.42 -4.80
C THR A 467 -43.83 -2.79 -5.07
N GLY A 468 -42.64 -2.77 -5.70
CA GLY A 468 -41.84 -3.98 -6.01
C GLY A 468 -42.24 -4.66 -7.34
N ALA A 469 -42.99 -3.98 -8.24
CA ALA A 469 -43.35 -4.54 -9.52
C ALA A 469 -42.49 -4.05 -10.71
N ASN A 470 -41.26 -3.62 -10.46
CA ASN A 470 -40.29 -3.20 -11.48
C ASN A 470 -39.86 -4.39 -12.36
N PRO A 471 -40.09 -4.35 -13.70
CA PRO A 471 -39.70 -5.44 -14.58
C PRO A 471 -38.17 -5.64 -14.68
N TYR A 472 -37.38 -4.62 -14.27
CA TYR A 472 -35.91 -4.64 -14.30
C TYR A 472 -35.27 -4.77 -12.94
N GLN A 473 -36.03 -5.10 -11.89
CA GLN A 473 -35.53 -5.30 -10.53
C GLN A 473 -34.34 -6.25 -10.49
N HIS A 474 -34.37 -7.31 -11.30
CA HIS A 474 -33.29 -8.28 -11.39
C HIS A 474 -31.93 -7.67 -11.81
N ASN A 475 -31.93 -6.59 -12.61
CA ASN A 475 -30.70 -5.87 -12.99
C ASN A 475 -30.14 -5.06 -11.81
N ILE A 476 -31.00 -4.43 -11.01
CA ILE A 476 -30.60 -3.72 -9.77
C ILE A 476 -29.96 -4.72 -8.81
N GLU A 477 -30.61 -5.87 -8.58
CA GLU A 477 -30.11 -6.93 -7.70
C GLU A 477 -28.80 -7.52 -8.19
N GLN A 478 -28.71 -7.86 -9.50
CA GLN A 478 -27.50 -8.45 -10.08
C GLN A 478 -26.32 -7.49 -10.07
N LEU A 479 -26.56 -6.21 -10.41
CA LEU A 479 -25.51 -5.19 -10.40
C LEU A 479 -25.01 -4.93 -8.96
N THR A 480 -25.92 -4.83 -8.00
CA THR A 480 -25.57 -4.68 -6.58
C THR A 480 -24.76 -5.87 -6.08
N LYS A 481 -25.23 -7.08 -6.39
CA LYS A 481 -24.49 -8.30 -6.04
C LYS A 481 -23.07 -8.31 -6.64
N ASN A 482 -22.94 -7.98 -7.91
CA ASN A 482 -21.64 -7.93 -8.58
C ASN A 482 -20.72 -6.87 -7.98
N ILE A 483 -21.25 -5.69 -7.59
CA ILE A 483 -20.48 -4.64 -6.93
C ILE A 483 -19.98 -5.13 -5.57
N LEU A 484 -20.85 -5.73 -4.76
CA LEU A 484 -20.48 -6.26 -3.45
C LEU A 484 -19.43 -7.38 -3.56
N ASP A 485 -19.59 -8.30 -4.53
CA ASP A 485 -18.63 -9.38 -4.77
C ASP A 485 -17.28 -8.86 -5.30
N TYR A 486 -17.28 -7.80 -6.09
CA TYR A 486 -16.07 -7.16 -6.61
C TYR A 486 -15.28 -6.41 -5.53
N LEU A 487 -15.96 -5.87 -4.54
CA LEU A 487 -15.36 -5.07 -3.47
C LEU A 487 -14.84 -5.92 -2.29
N LYS A 488 -15.23 -7.18 -2.17
CA LYS A 488 -14.68 -8.14 -1.20
C LYS A 488 -13.23 -8.46 -1.53
#